data_7148a11584cf60e9f2c3ba4476bbdb9e
#
_entry.id   7148a11584cf60e9f2c3ba4476bbdb9e
#
_cell.length_a   1.000
_cell.length_b   1.000
_cell.length_c   1.000
_cell.angle_alpha   90.00
_cell.angle_beta   90.00
_cell.angle_gamma   90.00
#
_symmetry.space_group_name_H-M   'P 1'
#
loop_
_entity.id
_entity.type
_entity.pdbx_description
1 polymer ?
#
loop_
_entity_poly.entity_id
_entity_poly.type
_entity_poly.pdbx_seq_one_letter_code
_entity_poly.pdbx_strand_id
1 'polypeptide(L)'
;MAPTVESPTSSGRDKKRPGFYCTILREQAERWARRFDTPRVNTYTVRLLDGLDILEFPDMTEEWLDFIIACRHGEPHNHDVVIGAMANDQIYNFVSDYMDGAITREQFWALAKFKYPTHQICLCSDRALKCLNFVHCEEV
;
A
#
# COMPACT_ATOMS: atom_id res chain seq x y z
N MET A 1 -3.17 6.89 -22.19
CA MET A 1 -3.43 7.75 -21.03
C MET A 1 -2.79 7.10 -19.81
N ALA A 2 -1.99 7.84 -19.05
CA ALA A 2 -1.38 7.32 -17.84
C ALA A 2 -2.45 7.13 -16.76
N PRO A 3 -2.43 6.03 -16.02
CA PRO A 3 -3.39 5.83 -14.92
C PRO A 3 -3.19 6.86 -13.82
N THR A 4 -4.29 7.19 -13.14
CA THR A 4 -4.28 8.11 -12.01
C THR A 4 -4.24 7.32 -10.71
N VAL A 5 -3.41 7.74 -9.79
CA VAL A 5 -3.33 7.19 -8.45
C VAL A 5 -3.47 8.29 -7.41
N GLU A 6 -3.85 7.92 -6.20
CA GLU A 6 -4.14 8.86 -5.15
C GLU A 6 -3.41 8.47 -3.86
N SER A 7 -3.00 9.48 -3.12
CA SER A 7 -2.28 9.30 -1.86
C SER A 7 -2.73 10.33 -0.85
N PRO A 8 -2.85 9.96 0.43
CA PRO A 8 -3.13 10.94 1.47
C PRO A 8 -1.92 11.82 1.71
N THR A 9 -2.18 13.07 2.08
CA THR A 9 -1.12 13.93 2.57
C THR A 9 -0.77 13.49 3.99
N SER A 10 0.50 13.18 4.19
CA SER A 10 1.04 12.84 5.50
C SER A 10 1.96 13.96 5.96
N SER A 11 1.74 14.44 7.17
CA SER A 11 2.61 15.43 7.79
C SER A 11 3.85 14.78 8.43
N GLY A 12 3.85 13.48 8.57
CA GLY A 12 4.97 12.75 9.16
C GLY A 12 5.47 11.69 8.21
N ARG A 13 6.78 11.69 8.00
CA ARG A 13 7.40 10.57 7.31
C ARG A 13 7.45 9.41 8.29
N ASP A 14 6.83 8.31 7.94
CA ASP A 14 7.08 7.07 8.65
C ASP A 14 8.46 6.58 8.25
N LYS A 15 9.47 6.90 9.06
CA LYS A 15 10.86 6.54 8.79
C LYS A 15 11.11 5.03 8.81
N LYS A 16 10.14 4.25 9.30
CA LYS A 16 10.25 2.80 9.42
C LYS A 16 9.83 2.07 8.16
N ARG A 17 9.19 2.78 7.22
CA ARG A 17 8.71 2.19 5.97
C ARG A 17 9.25 2.97 4.79
N PRO A 18 10.33 2.50 4.17
CA PRO A 18 10.80 3.13 2.93
C PRO A 18 9.76 2.89 1.85
N GLY A 19 9.33 3.95 1.19
CA GLY A 19 8.41 3.86 0.08
C GLY A 19 7.34 4.93 0.12
N PHE A 20 6.78 5.20 -1.04
CA PHE A 20 5.65 6.10 -1.23
C PHE A 20 4.43 5.26 -1.61
N TYR A 21 3.36 5.42 -0.87
CA TYR A 21 2.17 4.58 -1.02
C TYR A 21 1.05 5.36 -1.68
N CYS A 22 0.41 4.75 -2.67
CA CYS A 22 -0.76 5.31 -3.33
C CYS A 22 -1.72 4.19 -3.71
N THR A 23 -2.90 4.55 -4.19
CA THR A 23 -3.95 3.60 -4.58
C THR A 23 -4.72 4.10 -5.79
N ILE A 24 -5.28 3.18 -6.56
CA ILE A 24 -6.23 3.51 -7.61
C ILE A 24 -7.67 3.66 -7.07
N LEU A 25 -7.89 3.29 -5.80
CA LEU A 25 -9.22 3.31 -5.18
C LEU A 25 -9.41 4.62 -4.43
N ARG A 26 -10.20 5.53 -5.01
CA ARG A 26 -10.47 6.86 -4.43
C ARG A 26 -10.97 6.78 -2.99
N GLU A 27 -11.93 5.91 -2.72
CA GLU A 27 -12.49 5.75 -1.38
C GLU A 27 -11.45 5.36 -0.34
N GLN A 28 -10.50 4.52 -0.74
CA GLN A 28 -9.43 4.09 0.15
C GLN A 28 -8.50 5.26 0.47
N ALA A 29 -8.15 6.07 -0.52
CA ALA A 29 -7.32 7.26 -0.31
C ALA A 29 -8.00 8.24 0.63
N GLU A 30 -9.31 8.43 0.49
CA GLU A 30 -10.08 9.31 1.38
C GLU A 30 -10.09 8.78 2.81
N ARG A 31 -10.28 7.46 3.00
CA ARG A 31 -10.22 6.86 4.33
C ARG A 31 -8.87 7.05 4.98
N TRP A 32 -7.80 6.92 4.23
CA TRP A 32 -6.44 7.18 4.74
C TRP A 32 -6.30 8.63 5.18
N ALA A 33 -6.75 9.55 4.32
CA ALA A 33 -6.62 10.99 4.57
C ALA A 33 -7.36 11.42 5.84
N ARG A 34 -8.52 10.82 6.10
CA ARG A 34 -9.36 11.18 7.26
C ARG A 34 -8.75 10.83 8.61
N ARG A 35 -7.62 10.16 8.65
CA ARG A 35 -6.87 9.90 9.88
C ARG A 35 -6.07 11.12 10.33
N PHE A 36 -5.95 12.14 9.49
CA PHE A 36 -5.18 13.34 9.77
C PHE A 36 -6.14 14.49 10.07
N ASP A 37 -5.64 15.49 10.82
CA ASP A 37 -6.44 16.66 11.23
C ASP A 37 -6.95 17.48 10.05
N THR A 38 -6.16 17.54 8.98
CA THR A 38 -6.55 18.21 7.74
C THR A 38 -6.52 17.20 6.61
N PRO A 39 -7.64 16.47 6.42
CA PRO A 39 -7.66 15.41 5.41
C PRO A 39 -7.53 15.95 3.99
N ARG A 40 -6.53 15.47 3.27
CA ARG A 40 -6.29 15.84 1.87
C ARG A 40 -5.92 14.61 1.06
N VAL A 41 -6.35 14.60 -0.18
CA VAL A 41 -5.97 13.57 -1.15
C VAL A 41 -5.20 14.23 -2.28
N ASN A 42 -4.02 13.70 -2.54
CA ASN A 42 -3.17 14.11 -3.64
C ASN A 42 -3.38 13.15 -4.81
N THR A 43 -3.58 13.69 -5.99
CA THR A 43 -3.76 12.91 -7.21
C THR A 43 -2.53 13.03 -8.09
N TYR A 44 -2.06 11.88 -8.59
CA TYR A 44 -0.89 11.79 -9.47
C TYR A 44 -1.25 10.98 -10.70
N THR A 45 -0.59 11.27 -11.82
CA THR A 45 -0.52 10.33 -12.92
C THR A 45 0.72 9.48 -12.76
N VAL A 46 0.65 8.21 -13.13
CA VAL A 46 1.76 7.27 -13.03
C VAL A 46 2.09 6.77 -14.42
N ARG A 47 3.36 6.89 -14.80
CA ARG A 47 3.87 6.28 -16.02
C ARG A 47 5.08 5.44 -15.63
N LEU A 48 4.88 4.15 -15.47
CA LEU A 48 5.97 3.24 -15.11
C LEU A 48 6.95 3.11 -16.30
N LEU A 49 8.20 3.41 -16.02
CA LEU A 49 9.27 3.34 -17.03
C LEU A 49 9.69 1.89 -17.24
N ASP A 50 10.19 1.61 -18.44
CA ASP A 50 10.79 0.30 -18.74
C ASP A 50 12.02 0.08 -17.85
N GLY A 51 12.25 -1.19 -17.50
CA GLY A 51 13.41 -1.57 -16.69
C GLY A 51 13.20 -1.50 -15.19
N LEU A 52 12.00 -1.09 -14.73
CA LEU A 52 11.68 -1.16 -13.30
C LEU A 52 11.36 -2.60 -12.90
N ASP A 53 11.81 -2.97 -11.70
CA ASP A 53 11.45 -4.25 -11.11
C ASP A 53 10.11 -4.09 -10.39
N ILE A 54 9.06 -4.68 -10.97
CA ILE A 54 7.69 -4.57 -10.48
C ILE A 54 7.23 -5.92 -9.96
N LEU A 55 6.89 -5.97 -8.67
CA LEU A 55 6.27 -7.15 -8.06
C LEU A 55 4.78 -6.87 -7.91
N GLU A 56 3.95 -7.69 -8.55
CA GLU A 56 2.51 -7.54 -8.47
C GLU A 56 1.85 -8.79 -7.89
N PHE A 57 0.95 -8.56 -6.94
CA PHE A 57 0.10 -9.60 -6.36
C PHE A 57 -1.35 -9.29 -6.76
N PRO A 58 -1.91 -9.99 -7.78
CA PRO A 58 -3.30 -9.75 -8.19
C PRO A 58 -4.31 -10.04 -7.07
N ASP A 59 -3.98 -10.97 -6.19
CA ASP A 59 -4.85 -11.39 -5.09
C ASP A 59 -4.06 -11.50 -3.79
N MET A 60 -4.80 -11.56 -2.68
CA MET A 60 -4.22 -11.92 -1.39
C MET A 60 -3.96 -13.42 -1.40
N THR A 61 -2.70 -13.80 -1.58
CA THR A 61 -2.24 -15.20 -1.64
C THR A 61 -1.29 -15.48 -0.48
N GLU A 62 -0.87 -16.72 -0.36
CA GLU A 62 0.15 -17.09 0.64
C GLU A 62 1.45 -16.32 0.37
N GLU A 63 1.84 -16.16 -0.89
CA GLU A 63 3.03 -15.38 -1.25
C GLU A 63 2.88 -13.91 -0.85
N TRP A 64 1.69 -13.34 -1.04
CA TRP A 64 1.41 -11.97 -0.60
C TRP A 64 1.57 -11.83 0.91
N LEU A 65 0.99 -12.76 1.68
CA LEU A 65 1.07 -12.72 3.13
C LEU A 65 2.52 -12.87 3.61
N ASP A 66 3.25 -13.80 3.04
CA ASP A 66 4.66 -14.01 3.38
C ASP A 66 5.50 -12.77 3.08
N PHE A 67 5.22 -12.11 1.95
CA PHE A 67 5.90 -10.87 1.58
C PHE A 67 5.61 -9.74 2.58
N ILE A 68 4.34 -9.56 2.95
CA ILE A 68 3.94 -8.52 3.91
C ILE A 68 4.61 -8.77 5.27
N ILE A 69 4.64 -10.00 5.73
CA ILE A 69 5.29 -10.37 6.99
C ILE A 69 6.79 -10.07 6.93
N ALA A 70 7.45 -10.45 5.84
CA ALA A 70 8.87 -10.19 5.65
C ALA A 70 9.16 -8.68 5.71
N CYS A 71 8.35 -7.86 5.04
CA CYS A 71 8.49 -6.40 5.07
C CYS A 71 8.34 -5.84 6.49
N ARG A 72 7.41 -6.38 7.26
CA ARG A 72 7.20 -5.95 8.66
C ARG A 72 8.35 -6.34 9.58
N HIS A 73 9.06 -7.42 9.25
CA HIS A 73 10.28 -7.81 9.95
C HIS A 73 11.49 -6.97 9.53
N GLY A 74 11.31 -6.04 8.60
CA GLY A 74 12.37 -5.18 8.11
C GLY A 74 13.27 -5.85 7.09
N GLU A 75 12.86 -6.95 6.50
CA GLU A 75 13.64 -7.62 5.46
C GLU A 75 13.66 -6.75 4.20
N PRO A 76 14.85 -6.44 3.66
CA PRO A 76 14.94 -5.63 2.44
C PRO A 76 14.52 -6.44 1.21
N HIS A 77 14.01 -5.73 0.20
CA HIS A 77 13.76 -6.29 -1.11
C HIS A 77 14.29 -5.34 -2.18
N ASN A 78 14.49 -5.85 -3.39
CA ASN A 78 15.07 -5.09 -4.49
C ASN A 78 14.04 -4.61 -5.51
N HIS A 79 12.74 -4.71 -5.20
CA HIS A 79 11.70 -4.27 -6.11
C HIS A 79 11.57 -2.75 -6.11
N ASP A 80 11.44 -2.17 -7.30
CA ASP A 80 11.19 -0.74 -7.46
C ASP A 80 9.75 -0.39 -7.11
N VAL A 81 8.81 -1.26 -7.50
CA VAL A 81 7.38 -1.05 -7.30
C VAL A 81 6.75 -2.35 -6.79
N VAL A 82 5.91 -2.25 -5.78
CA VAL A 82 5.12 -3.38 -5.29
C VAL A 82 3.64 -3.00 -5.36
N ILE A 83 2.87 -3.82 -6.07
CA ILE A 83 1.43 -3.60 -6.29
C ILE A 83 0.67 -4.78 -5.71
N GLY A 84 -0.38 -4.51 -4.96
CA GLY A 84 -1.19 -5.59 -4.42
C GLY A 84 -2.28 -5.12 -3.48
N ALA A 85 -2.90 -6.07 -2.82
CA ALA A 85 -3.84 -5.78 -1.77
C ALA A 85 -3.11 -5.04 -0.64
N MET A 86 -3.78 -4.06 -0.09
CA MET A 86 -3.25 -3.31 1.03
C MET A 86 -3.62 -3.98 2.33
N ALA A 87 -2.70 -3.98 3.27
CA ALA A 87 -3.03 -4.25 4.65
C ALA A 87 -3.71 -3.01 5.25
N ASN A 88 -5.02 -2.83 4.99
CA ASN A 88 -5.80 -1.78 5.63
C ASN A 88 -5.86 -2.04 7.15
N ASP A 89 -6.50 -1.15 7.91
CA ASP A 89 -6.50 -1.25 9.37
C ASP A 89 -6.90 -2.61 9.91
N GLN A 90 -7.95 -3.21 9.34
CA GLN A 90 -8.42 -4.51 9.81
C GLN A 90 -7.47 -5.62 9.39
N ILE A 91 -7.07 -5.62 8.12
CA ILE A 91 -6.10 -6.61 7.62
C ILE A 91 -4.77 -6.43 8.33
N TYR A 92 -4.35 -5.18 8.58
CA TYR A 92 -3.15 -4.89 9.35
C TYR A 92 -3.20 -5.53 10.74
N ASN A 93 -4.33 -5.37 11.43
CA ASN A 93 -4.49 -5.96 12.76
C ASN A 93 -4.50 -7.48 12.71
N PHE A 94 -5.12 -8.09 11.70
CA PHE A 94 -5.11 -9.55 11.55
C PHE A 94 -3.70 -10.06 11.27
N VAL A 95 -2.93 -9.37 10.45
CA VAL A 95 -1.53 -9.74 10.21
C VAL A 95 -0.72 -9.62 11.50
N SER A 96 -0.91 -8.55 12.27
CA SER A 96 -0.25 -8.37 13.56
C SER A 96 -0.61 -9.49 14.54
N ASP A 97 -1.89 -9.83 14.63
CA ASP A 97 -2.36 -10.91 15.50
C ASP A 97 -1.75 -12.26 15.10
N TYR A 98 -1.66 -12.51 13.81
CA TYR A 98 -1.01 -13.71 13.31
C TYR A 98 0.48 -13.74 13.66
N MET A 99 1.18 -12.64 13.44
CA MET A 99 2.61 -12.52 13.76
C MET A 99 2.87 -12.69 15.25
N ASP A 100 1.97 -12.22 16.10
CA ASP A 100 2.08 -12.32 17.55
C ASP A 100 1.63 -13.68 18.10
N GLY A 101 1.11 -14.55 17.24
CA GLY A 101 0.63 -15.87 17.64
C GLY A 101 -0.76 -15.87 18.27
N ALA A 102 -1.48 -14.72 18.24
CA ALA A 102 -2.83 -14.61 18.79
C ALA A 102 -3.86 -15.37 17.95
N ILE A 103 -3.62 -15.50 16.65
CA ILE A 103 -4.47 -16.27 15.74
C ILE A 103 -3.58 -17.17 14.87
N THR A 104 -4.18 -18.24 14.34
CA THR A 104 -3.50 -19.13 13.40
C THR A 104 -3.58 -18.56 11.98
N ARG A 105 -2.77 -19.11 11.07
CA ARG A 105 -2.83 -18.73 9.65
C ARG A 105 -4.21 -19.02 9.07
N GLU A 106 -4.82 -20.12 9.43
CA GLU A 106 -6.17 -20.46 8.99
C GLU A 106 -7.21 -19.44 9.47
N GLN A 107 -7.08 -19.01 10.72
CA GLN A 107 -7.94 -17.97 11.30
C GLN A 107 -7.75 -16.63 10.59
N PHE A 108 -6.50 -16.29 10.26
CA PHE A 108 -6.21 -15.08 9.48
C PHE A 108 -6.98 -15.11 8.16
N TRP A 109 -6.88 -16.19 7.40
CA TRP A 109 -7.57 -16.28 6.10
C TRP A 109 -9.07 -16.24 6.24
N ALA A 110 -9.64 -16.87 7.27
CA ALA A 110 -11.08 -16.82 7.52
C ALA A 110 -11.56 -15.39 7.79
N LEU A 111 -10.79 -14.61 8.54
CA LEU A 111 -11.11 -13.22 8.84
C LEU A 111 -10.92 -12.31 7.63
N ALA A 112 -9.87 -12.51 6.85
CA ALA A 112 -9.55 -11.68 5.70
C ALA A 112 -10.51 -11.87 4.53
N LYS A 113 -11.12 -13.04 4.42
CA LYS A 113 -11.97 -13.45 3.31
C LYS A 113 -13.15 -12.50 3.02
N PHE A 114 -13.68 -11.87 4.05
CA PHE A 114 -14.89 -11.04 3.95
C PHE A 114 -14.59 -9.54 3.94
N LYS A 115 -13.37 -9.15 3.65
CA LYS A 115 -12.99 -7.74 3.69
C LYS A 115 -13.16 -7.06 2.33
N TYR A 116 -13.30 -5.74 2.38
CA TYR A 116 -13.44 -4.93 1.18
C TYR A 116 -12.22 -5.06 0.28
N PRO A 117 -12.40 -4.91 -1.03
CA PRO A 117 -11.26 -4.79 -1.93
C PRO A 117 -10.33 -3.68 -1.45
N THR A 118 -9.05 -3.96 -1.40
CA THR A 118 -8.02 -3.00 -1.05
C THR A 118 -6.95 -3.03 -2.12
N HIS A 119 -6.29 -1.90 -2.29
CA HIS A 119 -5.27 -1.78 -3.32
C HIS A 119 -4.18 -0.83 -2.85
N GLN A 120 -2.94 -1.18 -3.14
CA GLN A 120 -1.79 -0.36 -2.81
C GLN A 120 -0.74 -0.47 -3.90
N ILE A 121 -0.19 0.66 -4.27
CA ILE A 121 1.03 0.74 -5.07
C ILE A 121 2.09 1.36 -4.17
N CYS A 122 3.16 0.63 -3.92
CA CYS A 122 4.32 1.14 -3.19
C CYS A 122 5.43 1.43 -4.17
N LEU A 123 5.88 2.68 -4.21
CA LEU A 123 7.00 3.11 -5.01
C LEU A 123 8.21 3.14 -4.08
N CYS A 124 9.13 2.18 -4.25
CA CYS A 124 10.15 1.85 -3.27
C CYS A 124 11.53 2.38 -3.61
N SER A 125 11.71 2.99 -4.79
CA SER A 125 13.00 3.51 -5.23
C SER A 125 12.86 4.91 -5.80
N ASP A 126 13.97 5.63 -5.91
CA ASP A 126 13.98 6.96 -6.54
C ASP A 126 13.58 6.89 -8.00
N ARG A 127 13.95 5.82 -8.70
CA ARG A 127 13.54 5.61 -10.09
C ARG A 127 12.03 5.48 -10.20
N ALA A 128 11.41 4.75 -9.28
CA ALA A 128 9.97 4.58 -9.25
C ALA A 128 9.26 5.91 -8.95
N LEU A 129 9.78 6.69 -8.02
CA LEU A 129 9.20 7.99 -7.67
C LEU A 129 9.18 8.97 -8.84
N LYS A 130 10.15 8.88 -9.74
CA LYS A 130 10.19 9.72 -10.95
C LYS A 130 9.06 9.41 -11.93
N CYS A 131 8.35 8.30 -11.73
CA CYS A 131 7.20 7.93 -12.56
C CYS A 131 5.93 8.69 -12.19
N LEU A 132 5.93 9.39 -11.05
CA LEU A 132 4.78 10.16 -10.59
C LEU A 132 4.81 11.58 -11.11
N ASN A 133 3.64 12.05 -11.57
CA ASN A 133 3.43 13.45 -11.91
C ASN A 133 2.24 13.97 -11.12
N PHE A 134 2.47 14.97 -10.28
CA PHE A 134 1.44 15.56 -9.46
C PHE A 134 0.38 16.26 -10.33
N VAL A 135 -0.89 16.06 -10.01
CA VAL A 135 -2.01 16.68 -10.71
C VAL A 135 -2.66 17.73 -9.84
N HIS A 136 -3.21 17.33 -8.71
CA HIS A 136 -3.84 18.27 -7.77
C HIS A 136 -3.99 17.66 -6.38
N CYS A 137 -4.31 18.54 -5.43
CA CYS A 137 -4.61 18.18 -4.06
C CYS A 137 -5.98 18.73 -3.70
N GLU A 138 -6.80 17.95 -3.01
CA GLU A 138 -8.12 18.40 -2.57
C GLU A 138 -8.42 17.95 -1.14
N GLU A 139 -9.21 18.74 -0.44
CA GLU A 139 -9.70 18.39 0.89
C GLU A 139 -10.86 17.41 0.78
N VAL A 140 -10.93 16.48 1.71
CA VAL A 140 -11.98 15.46 1.73
C VAL A 140 -12.69 15.36 3.07
#